data_799067a295e9d28e6c7a31c8bef433ba
#
_entry.id   799067a295e9d28e6c7a31c8bef433ba
#
_cell.length_a   1.000
_cell.length_b   1.000
_cell.length_c   1.000
_cell.angle_alpha   90.00
_cell.angle_beta   90.00
_cell.angle_gamma   90.00
#
_symmetry.space_group_name_H-M   'P 1'
#
loop_
_entity.id
_entity.type
_entity.pdbx_description
1 polymer ?
#
loop_
_entity_poly.entity_id
_entity_poly.type
_entity_poly.pdbx_seq_one_letter_code
_entity_poly.pdbx_strand_id
1 'polypeptide(L)'
;MQELRVISYDNKLLYGRFIPCENARGTIIQFHGYRSHFAVDFSASMKFYHEQGFHMLIVDHRAHGNSEGKWITFGVKERYDVLSWVTYLSLMLGEDHPIFLGGLSMGASTVCMAADLEFPGNVRGIIADCGFTSPAEILGYMAHKMYHVPGSIAVAFLNIFARLFAGFGLYQGSTVDALRNTKLPVAFFHGTGDTLVPCEMSRKSFEACAGEKVLTEFPGAEHGVSWLSDPARYKQVLLAFLEKHLSETPTAVS
;
A
#
# COMPACT_ATOMS: atom_id res chain seq x y z
N MET A 1 15.14 -14.17 9.30
CA MET A 1 13.74 -13.94 8.89
C MET A 1 12.86 -14.72 9.87
N GLN A 2 11.84 -14.08 10.43
CA GLN A 2 10.91 -14.65 11.41
C GLN A 2 9.49 -14.61 10.83
N GLU A 3 8.70 -15.66 11.03
CA GLU A 3 7.29 -15.63 10.69
C GLU A 3 6.51 -14.94 11.79
N LEU A 4 5.67 -13.99 11.43
CA LEU A 4 4.71 -13.35 12.30
C LEU A 4 3.28 -13.69 11.87
N ARG A 5 2.39 -13.68 12.82
CA ARG A 5 0.96 -13.97 12.61
C ARG A 5 0.14 -12.98 13.39
N VAL A 6 -0.88 -12.42 12.75
CA VAL A 6 -1.81 -11.50 13.40
C VAL A 6 -3.25 -11.90 13.08
N ILE A 7 -4.14 -11.67 14.02
CA ILE A 7 -5.59 -11.83 13.79
C ILE A 7 -6.12 -10.50 13.26
N SER A 8 -6.75 -10.55 12.08
CA SER A 8 -7.41 -9.40 11.47
C SER A 8 -8.68 -8.99 12.24
N TYR A 9 -9.22 -7.81 11.93
CA TYR A 9 -10.45 -7.28 12.52
C TYR A 9 -11.67 -8.20 12.34
N ASP A 10 -11.67 -9.08 11.34
CA ASP A 10 -12.74 -10.03 11.02
C ASP A 10 -12.33 -11.49 11.27
N ASN A 11 -11.41 -11.72 12.23
CA ASN A 11 -10.94 -13.02 12.70
C ASN A 11 -10.30 -13.90 11.61
N LYS A 12 -9.49 -13.30 10.73
CA LYS A 12 -8.63 -14.02 9.79
C LYS A 12 -7.21 -14.07 10.31
N LEU A 13 -6.57 -15.24 10.23
CA LEU A 13 -5.15 -15.36 10.51
C LEU A 13 -4.35 -14.84 9.32
N LEU A 14 -3.57 -13.79 9.55
CA LEU A 14 -2.71 -13.17 8.55
C LEU A 14 -1.25 -13.50 8.83
N TYR A 15 -0.48 -13.67 7.77
CA TYR A 15 0.94 -14.01 7.81
C TYR A 15 1.81 -12.88 7.31
N GLY A 16 2.97 -12.73 7.95
CA GLY A 16 4.02 -11.83 7.51
C GLY A 16 5.40 -12.41 7.82
N ARG A 17 6.39 -11.91 7.11
CA ARG A 17 7.80 -12.26 7.27
C ARG A 17 8.55 -11.04 7.77
N PHE A 18 9.03 -11.13 9.00
CA PHE A 18 9.81 -10.08 9.64
C PHE A 18 11.31 -10.34 9.43
N ILE A 19 11.99 -9.33 8.92
CA ILE A 19 13.43 -9.30 8.68
C ILE A 19 14.00 -8.25 9.62
N PRO A 20 14.60 -8.68 10.76
CA PRO A 20 15.19 -7.74 11.70
C PRO A 20 16.46 -7.10 11.12
N CYS A 21 16.70 -5.87 11.49
CA CYS A 21 17.93 -5.13 11.25
C CYS A 21 18.55 -4.74 12.60
N GLU A 22 19.83 -4.89 12.75
CA GLU A 22 20.51 -4.47 13.99
C GLU A 22 20.47 -2.94 14.11
N ASN A 23 20.16 -2.42 15.32
CA ASN A 23 20.01 -0.98 15.58
C ASN A 23 19.06 -0.27 14.60
N ALA A 24 17.92 -0.88 14.33
CA ALA A 24 16.99 -0.37 13.35
C ALA A 24 16.45 1.02 13.71
N ARG A 25 16.42 1.89 12.72
CA ARG A 25 15.90 3.26 12.79
C ARG A 25 14.37 3.34 12.68
N GLY A 26 13.75 2.26 12.22
CA GLY A 26 12.32 2.14 12.00
C GLY A 26 11.98 0.84 11.31
N THR A 27 10.72 0.66 10.98
CA THR A 27 10.21 -0.51 10.25
C THR A 27 9.45 -0.09 9.00
N ILE A 28 9.66 -0.80 7.90
CA ILE A 28 8.84 -0.67 6.69
C ILE A 28 7.98 -1.91 6.55
N ILE A 29 6.65 -1.72 6.56
CA ILE A 29 5.69 -2.78 6.27
C ILE A 29 5.39 -2.73 4.76
N GLN A 30 5.57 -3.86 4.06
CA GLN A 30 5.40 -3.95 2.62
C GLN A 30 4.16 -4.78 2.25
N PHE A 31 3.30 -4.19 1.43
CA PHE A 31 2.05 -4.77 0.94
C PHE A 31 2.14 -5.02 -0.58
N HIS A 32 2.09 -6.29 -0.98
CA HIS A 32 2.28 -6.71 -2.38
C HIS A 32 1.07 -6.42 -3.30
N GLY A 33 1.28 -6.55 -4.60
CA GLY A 33 0.26 -6.37 -5.62
C GLY A 33 -0.76 -7.52 -5.72
N TYR A 34 -1.74 -7.34 -6.59
CA TYR A 34 -2.78 -8.33 -6.88
C TYR A 34 -2.20 -9.64 -7.38
N ARG A 35 -2.53 -10.76 -6.71
CA ARG A 35 -2.08 -12.12 -7.02
C ARG A 35 -0.54 -12.25 -7.12
N SER A 36 0.17 -11.38 -6.40
CA SER A 36 1.62 -11.40 -6.31
C SER A 36 2.09 -11.95 -4.95
N HIS A 37 3.37 -11.84 -4.68
CA HIS A 37 3.98 -12.19 -3.41
C HIS A 37 5.32 -11.44 -3.24
N PHE A 38 5.85 -11.48 -2.02
CA PHE A 38 7.00 -10.69 -1.60
C PHE A 38 8.25 -10.81 -2.51
N ALA A 39 8.56 -12.02 -2.98
CA ALA A 39 9.78 -12.24 -3.76
C ALA A 39 9.69 -11.61 -5.16
N VAL A 40 8.48 -11.50 -5.72
CA VAL A 40 8.26 -10.81 -7.00
C VAL A 40 8.34 -9.30 -6.82
N ASP A 41 7.60 -8.76 -5.84
CA ASP A 41 7.41 -7.32 -5.76
C ASP A 41 8.56 -6.59 -5.05
N PHE A 42 9.22 -7.23 -4.07
CA PHE A 42 10.14 -6.52 -3.19
C PHE A 42 11.59 -7.01 -3.20
N SER A 43 11.93 -8.09 -3.93
CA SER A 43 13.30 -8.62 -3.95
C SER A 43 14.35 -7.58 -4.34
N ALA A 44 14.03 -6.67 -5.25
CA ALA A 44 14.94 -5.63 -5.71
C ALA A 44 15.17 -4.52 -4.65
N SER A 45 14.20 -4.25 -3.78
CA SER A 45 14.24 -3.17 -2.79
C SER A 45 14.59 -3.63 -1.38
N MET A 46 14.38 -4.91 -1.05
CA MET A 46 14.60 -5.47 0.30
C MET A 46 16.00 -5.20 0.85
N LYS A 47 17.02 -5.51 0.04
CA LYS A 47 18.41 -5.30 0.43
C LYS A 47 18.69 -3.83 0.74
N PHE A 48 18.17 -2.93 -0.08
CA PHE A 48 18.34 -1.49 0.10
C PHE A 48 17.74 -1.01 1.43
N TYR A 49 16.50 -1.34 1.75
CA TYR A 49 15.90 -0.94 3.02
C TYR A 49 16.68 -1.46 4.23
N HIS A 50 17.12 -2.71 4.16
CA HIS A 50 17.93 -3.31 5.22
C HIS A 50 19.28 -2.59 5.38
N GLU A 51 19.97 -2.25 4.29
CA GLU A 51 21.22 -1.47 4.30
C GLU A 51 21.02 -0.03 4.81
N GLN A 52 19.79 0.52 4.69
CA GLN A 52 19.45 1.81 5.28
C GLN A 52 19.03 1.74 6.75
N GLY A 53 19.15 0.59 7.39
CA GLY A 53 18.88 0.40 8.81
C GLY A 53 17.42 0.27 9.15
N PHE A 54 16.58 -0.32 8.30
CA PHE A 54 15.19 -0.59 8.60
C PHE A 54 14.93 -2.07 8.86
N HIS A 55 14.13 -2.37 9.88
CA HIS A 55 13.39 -3.62 9.88
C HIS A 55 12.45 -3.67 8.69
N MET A 56 12.19 -4.86 8.19
CA MET A 56 11.15 -5.06 7.18
C MET A 56 10.13 -6.06 7.67
N LEU A 57 8.86 -5.73 7.52
CA LEU A 57 7.77 -6.69 7.59
C LEU A 57 7.12 -6.78 6.22
N ILE A 58 7.13 -7.97 5.63
CA ILE A 58 6.50 -8.23 4.35
C ILE A 58 5.33 -9.14 4.59
N VAL A 59 4.13 -8.67 4.28
CA VAL A 59 2.89 -9.37 4.61
C VAL A 59 2.33 -10.10 3.40
N ASP A 60 1.72 -11.25 3.64
CA ASP A 60 0.81 -11.87 2.69
C ASP A 60 -0.57 -11.23 2.91
N HIS A 61 -1.13 -10.56 1.91
CA HIS A 61 -2.50 -10.04 1.98
C HIS A 61 -3.50 -11.17 2.26
N ARG A 62 -4.67 -10.85 2.81
CA ARG A 62 -5.76 -11.82 2.88
C ARG A 62 -5.99 -12.50 1.54
N ALA A 63 -6.37 -13.76 1.52
CA ALA A 63 -6.53 -14.61 0.33
C ALA A 63 -5.26 -14.79 -0.53
N HIS A 64 -4.08 -14.52 0.03
CA HIS A 64 -2.78 -14.75 -0.62
C HIS A 64 -1.84 -15.52 0.31
N GLY A 65 -0.91 -16.26 -0.29
CA GLY A 65 0.16 -16.95 0.43
C GLY A 65 -0.38 -17.84 1.57
N ASN A 66 0.10 -17.57 2.78
CA ASN A 66 -0.31 -18.30 3.98
C ASN A 66 -1.44 -17.58 4.76
N SER A 67 -1.85 -16.38 4.34
CA SER A 67 -2.94 -15.64 4.98
C SER A 67 -4.30 -16.23 4.62
N GLU A 68 -5.16 -16.31 5.63
CA GLU A 68 -6.54 -16.74 5.42
C GLU A 68 -7.36 -15.75 4.58
N GLY A 69 -8.48 -16.23 4.09
CA GLY A 69 -9.42 -15.47 3.27
C GLY A 69 -9.79 -16.23 2.02
N LYS A 70 -10.95 -15.88 1.44
CA LYS A 70 -11.44 -16.49 0.19
C LYS A 70 -11.47 -15.48 -0.96
N TRP A 71 -11.51 -14.19 -0.62
CA TRP A 71 -11.76 -13.12 -1.58
C TRP A 71 -10.72 -12.03 -1.46
N ILE A 72 -10.18 -11.62 -2.61
CA ILE A 72 -9.38 -10.42 -2.75
C ILE A 72 -10.35 -9.26 -2.90
N THR A 73 -10.25 -8.23 -2.05
CA THR A 73 -11.23 -7.13 -2.02
C THR A 73 -10.66 -5.80 -2.52
N PHE A 74 -9.51 -5.85 -3.19
CA PHE A 74 -8.87 -4.71 -3.84
C PHE A 74 -8.65 -3.49 -2.92
N GLY A 75 -8.25 -3.75 -1.69
CA GLY A 75 -7.99 -2.72 -0.67
C GLY A 75 -9.17 -2.45 0.27
N VAL A 76 -10.42 -2.85 -0.07
CA VAL A 76 -11.60 -2.53 0.75
C VAL A 76 -11.54 -3.14 2.14
N LYS A 77 -11.21 -4.40 2.27
CA LYS A 77 -10.99 -5.07 3.56
C LYS A 77 -9.53 -5.09 3.96
N GLU A 78 -8.63 -5.19 2.99
CA GLU A 78 -7.19 -5.20 3.20
C GLU A 78 -6.69 -3.96 3.96
N ARG A 79 -7.34 -2.79 3.82
CA ARG A 79 -6.98 -1.58 4.56
C ARG A 79 -7.07 -1.75 6.08
N TYR A 80 -7.99 -2.56 6.57
CA TYR A 80 -8.12 -2.87 8.00
C TYR A 80 -7.06 -3.89 8.46
N ASP A 81 -6.54 -4.72 7.56
CA ASP A 81 -5.39 -5.58 7.85
C ASP A 81 -4.12 -4.76 8.03
N VAL A 82 -3.98 -3.64 7.30
CA VAL A 82 -2.89 -2.67 7.53
C VAL A 82 -2.92 -2.20 8.98
N LEU A 83 -4.07 -1.79 9.49
CA LEU A 83 -4.22 -1.37 10.89
C LEU A 83 -3.87 -2.49 11.87
N SER A 84 -4.30 -3.73 11.60
CA SER A 84 -3.97 -4.89 12.44
C SER A 84 -2.46 -5.13 12.52
N TRP A 85 -1.75 -5.03 11.40
CA TRP A 85 -0.29 -5.17 11.34
C TRP A 85 0.45 -4.03 12.04
N VAL A 86 0.00 -2.79 11.84
CA VAL A 86 0.58 -1.62 12.52
C VAL A 86 0.42 -1.73 14.03
N THR A 87 -0.79 -2.03 14.50
CA THR A 87 -1.07 -2.21 15.93
C THR A 87 -0.18 -3.30 16.54
N TYR A 88 -0.07 -4.44 15.87
CA TYR A 88 0.79 -5.54 16.32
C TYR A 88 2.25 -5.12 16.42
N LEU A 89 2.80 -4.44 15.41
CA LEU A 89 4.19 -4.00 15.43
C LEU A 89 4.45 -2.91 16.48
N SER A 90 3.51 -1.99 16.68
CA SER A 90 3.63 -0.96 17.71
C SER A 90 3.70 -1.57 19.12
N LEU A 91 2.92 -2.63 19.37
CA LEU A 91 3.00 -3.39 20.61
C LEU A 91 4.31 -4.19 20.75
N MET A 92 4.82 -4.75 19.64
CA MET A 92 6.02 -5.58 19.63
C MET A 92 7.31 -4.76 19.77
N LEU A 93 7.38 -3.61 19.09
CA LEU A 93 8.61 -2.81 18.96
C LEU A 93 8.61 -1.54 19.83
N GLY A 94 7.45 -1.15 20.36
CA GLY A 94 7.23 0.07 21.13
C GLY A 94 6.51 1.17 20.34
N GLU A 95 5.76 1.99 21.06
CA GLU A 95 4.93 3.06 20.48
C GLU A 95 5.74 4.22 19.89
N ASP A 96 7.02 4.34 20.27
CA ASP A 96 7.93 5.34 19.71
C ASP A 96 8.69 4.85 18.46
N HIS A 97 8.63 3.53 18.15
CA HIS A 97 9.37 2.96 17.02
C HIS A 97 8.74 3.36 15.68
N PRO A 98 9.44 4.11 14.80
CA PRO A 98 8.88 4.62 13.56
C PRO A 98 8.42 3.51 12.59
N ILE A 99 7.23 3.64 12.03
CA ILE A 99 6.67 2.70 11.05
C ILE A 99 6.31 3.45 9.77
N PHE A 100 6.76 2.94 8.63
CA PHE A 100 6.34 3.38 7.29
C PHE A 100 5.54 2.27 6.61
N LEU A 101 4.51 2.67 5.85
CA LEU A 101 3.65 1.75 5.11
C LEU A 101 4.03 1.81 3.63
N GLY A 102 4.61 0.74 3.11
CA GLY A 102 4.95 0.62 1.70
C GLY A 102 3.99 -0.29 0.95
N GLY A 103 3.68 0.02 -0.29
CA GLY A 103 2.86 -0.84 -1.12
C GLY A 103 3.14 -0.70 -2.60
N LEU A 104 2.94 -1.81 -3.34
CA LEU A 104 3.02 -1.87 -4.78
C LEU A 104 1.64 -2.18 -5.37
N SER A 105 1.19 -1.44 -6.38
CA SER A 105 -0.05 -1.70 -7.12
C SER A 105 -1.27 -1.78 -6.18
N MET A 106 -1.92 -2.95 -6.06
CA MET A 106 -3.00 -3.17 -5.08
C MET A 106 -2.55 -2.86 -3.65
N GLY A 107 -1.31 -3.20 -3.28
CA GLY A 107 -0.75 -2.86 -1.97
C GLY A 107 -0.64 -1.36 -1.75
N ALA A 108 -0.20 -0.59 -2.77
CA ALA A 108 -0.17 0.87 -2.73
C ALA A 108 -1.56 1.48 -2.54
N SER A 109 -2.55 0.97 -3.28
CA SER A 109 -3.93 1.38 -3.10
C SER A 109 -4.46 1.04 -1.71
N THR A 110 -4.08 -0.13 -1.19
CA THR A 110 -4.48 -0.59 0.16
C THR A 110 -3.96 0.34 1.24
N VAL A 111 -2.67 0.70 1.24
CA VAL A 111 -2.10 1.60 2.26
C VAL A 111 -2.65 3.03 2.12
N CYS A 112 -2.90 3.49 0.88
CA CYS A 112 -3.57 4.77 0.66
C CYS A 112 -5.04 4.78 1.12
N MET A 113 -5.78 3.68 0.95
CA MET A 113 -7.14 3.54 1.47
C MET A 113 -7.18 3.42 3.00
N ALA A 114 -6.07 3.04 3.63
CA ALA A 114 -5.95 2.97 5.07
C ALA A 114 -5.56 4.33 5.69
N ALA A 115 -5.22 5.33 4.88
CA ALA A 115 -4.66 6.60 5.34
C ALA A 115 -5.61 7.46 6.21
N ASP A 116 -6.91 7.20 6.19
CA ASP A 116 -7.93 7.84 7.03
C ASP A 116 -8.27 7.04 8.30
N LEU A 117 -7.62 5.89 8.51
CA LEU A 117 -7.81 5.12 9.74
C LEU A 117 -6.98 5.71 10.89
N GLU A 118 -7.45 5.49 12.12
CA GLU A 118 -6.75 5.90 13.32
C GLU A 118 -5.59 4.93 13.61
N PHE A 119 -4.40 5.28 13.16
CA PHE A 119 -3.18 4.56 13.46
C PHE A 119 -2.58 4.96 14.82
N PRO A 120 -1.79 4.05 15.44
CA PRO A 120 -0.85 4.44 16.49
C PRO A 120 0.06 5.60 16.05
N GLY A 121 0.44 6.46 16.97
CA GLY A 121 1.16 7.70 16.70
C GLY A 121 2.57 7.53 16.09
N ASN A 122 3.07 6.31 15.96
CA ASN A 122 4.37 5.99 15.39
C ASN A 122 4.39 5.72 13.88
N VAL A 123 3.24 5.80 13.19
CA VAL A 123 3.21 5.76 11.72
C VAL A 123 3.70 7.09 11.17
N ARG A 124 4.76 7.04 10.35
CA ARG A 124 5.49 8.22 9.86
C ARG A 124 5.19 8.59 8.42
N GLY A 125 4.64 7.69 7.62
CA GLY A 125 4.31 7.99 6.23
C GLY A 125 3.99 6.77 5.39
N ILE A 126 3.55 7.05 4.17
CA ILE A 126 3.12 6.07 3.17
C ILE A 126 4.02 6.17 1.94
N ILE A 127 4.41 5.02 1.39
CA ILE A 127 5.18 4.86 0.15
C ILE A 127 4.30 4.08 -0.81
N ALA A 128 3.75 4.74 -1.84
CA ALA A 128 2.77 4.16 -2.75
C ALA A 128 3.32 4.11 -4.18
N ASP A 129 3.61 2.91 -4.68
CA ASP A 129 4.07 2.72 -6.06
C ASP A 129 2.96 2.12 -6.93
N CYS A 130 2.66 2.77 -8.05
CA CYS A 130 1.70 2.42 -9.10
C CYS A 130 0.29 2.01 -8.59
N GLY A 131 -0.22 2.68 -7.54
CA GLY A 131 -1.54 2.41 -6.99
C GLY A 131 -2.69 2.94 -7.85
N PHE A 132 -3.87 2.31 -7.73
CA PHE A 132 -5.12 2.75 -8.35
C PHE A 132 -6.00 3.52 -7.35
N THR A 133 -6.95 4.29 -7.88
CA THR A 133 -7.84 5.16 -7.08
C THR A 133 -8.93 4.41 -6.32
N SER A 134 -9.55 3.40 -6.95
CA SER A 134 -10.60 2.59 -6.33
C SER A 134 -10.79 1.25 -7.06
N PRO A 135 -11.34 0.22 -6.39
CA PRO A 135 -11.71 -1.03 -7.06
C PRO A 135 -12.64 -0.83 -8.25
N ALA A 136 -13.60 0.07 -8.12
CA ALA A 136 -14.56 0.37 -9.18
C ALA A 136 -13.86 0.98 -10.41
N GLU A 137 -12.94 1.94 -10.20
CA GLU A 137 -12.27 2.62 -11.30
C GLU A 137 -11.30 1.69 -12.04
N ILE A 138 -10.47 0.92 -11.30
CA ILE A 138 -9.53 -0.01 -11.95
C ILE A 138 -10.24 -1.16 -12.67
N LEU A 139 -11.25 -1.76 -12.06
CA LEU A 139 -11.99 -2.85 -12.70
C LEU A 139 -12.81 -2.36 -13.91
N GLY A 140 -13.36 -1.16 -13.83
CA GLY A 140 -14.03 -0.52 -14.97
C GLY A 140 -13.07 -0.23 -16.12
N TYR A 141 -11.90 0.30 -15.82
CA TYR A 141 -10.83 0.51 -16.81
C TYR A 141 -10.40 -0.80 -17.47
N MET A 142 -10.13 -1.84 -16.68
CA MET A 142 -9.72 -3.15 -17.19
C MET A 142 -10.81 -3.82 -18.03
N ALA A 143 -12.09 -3.72 -17.63
CA ALA A 143 -13.21 -4.25 -18.40
C ALA A 143 -13.32 -3.58 -19.77
N HIS A 144 -13.16 -2.27 -19.82
CA HIS A 144 -13.16 -1.55 -21.09
C HIS A 144 -11.96 -1.90 -21.96
N LYS A 145 -10.76 -1.92 -21.37
CA LYS A 145 -9.51 -2.18 -22.08
C LYS A 145 -9.44 -3.59 -22.66
N MET A 146 -9.84 -4.61 -21.88
CA MET A 146 -9.65 -6.03 -22.27
C MET A 146 -10.84 -6.58 -23.06
N TYR A 147 -12.05 -6.13 -22.76
CA TYR A 147 -13.29 -6.74 -23.28
C TYR A 147 -14.16 -5.76 -24.05
N HIS A 148 -13.75 -4.48 -24.16
CA HIS A 148 -14.53 -3.40 -24.80
C HIS A 148 -15.93 -3.20 -24.19
N VAL A 149 -16.14 -3.68 -22.96
CA VAL A 149 -17.38 -3.47 -22.22
C VAL A 149 -17.34 -2.10 -21.54
N PRO A 150 -18.42 -1.29 -21.58
CA PRO A 150 -18.48 -0.05 -20.82
C PRO A 150 -18.21 -0.31 -19.33
N GLY A 151 -17.21 0.39 -18.78
CA GLY A 151 -16.72 0.13 -17.41
C GLY A 151 -17.83 0.26 -16.36
N SER A 152 -18.75 1.22 -16.51
CA SER A 152 -19.88 1.41 -15.58
C SER A 152 -20.82 0.20 -15.54
N ILE A 153 -21.10 -0.43 -16.69
CA ILE A 153 -21.94 -1.63 -16.77
C ILE A 153 -21.22 -2.82 -16.12
N ALA A 154 -19.94 -3.03 -16.48
CA ALA A 154 -19.15 -4.11 -15.91
C ALA A 154 -19.03 -4.00 -14.37
N VAL A 155 -18.74 -2.82 -13.86
CA VAL A 155 -18.62 -2.57 -12.42
C VAL A 155 -19.95 -2.72 -11.70
N ALA A 156 -21.05 -2.26 -12.26
CA ALA A 156 -22.37 -2.46 -11.66
C ALA A 156 -22.67 -3.95 -11.46
N PHE A 157 -22.38 -4.76 -12.47
CA PHE A 157 -22.59 -6.21 -12.42
C PHE A 157 -21.65 -6.86 -11.40
N LEU A 158 -20.35 -6.58 -11.50
CA LEU A 158 -19.33 -7.10 -10.56
C LEU A 158 -19.63 -6.71 -9.11
N ASN A 159 -20.14 -5.52 -8.87
CA ASN A 159 -20.48 -5.05 -7.53
C ASN A 159 -21.63 -5.85 -6.91
N ILE A 160 -22.62 -6.30 -7.69
CA ILE A 160 -23.67 -7.20 -7.21
C ILE A 160 -23.06 -8.51 -6.71
N PHE A 161 -22.18 -9.14 -7.51
CA PHE A 161 -21.53 -10.38 -7.12
C PHE A 161 -20.58 -10.20 -5.92
N ALA A 162 -19.82 -9.11 -5.88
CA ALA A 162 -18.94 -8.80 -4.76
C ALA A 162 -19.74 -8.68 -3.44
N ARG A 163 -20.89 -8.03 -3.48
CA ARG A 163 -21.79 -7.90 -2.31
C ARG A 163 -22.39 -9.24 -1.88
N LEU A 164 -22.89 -10.02 -2.84
CA LEU A 164 -23.58 -11.28 -2.54
C LEU A 164 -22.63 -12.40 -2.06
N PHE A 165 -21.46 -12.53 -2.67
CA PHE A 165 -20.56 -13.65 -2.43
C PHE A 165 -19.34 -13.32 -1.57
N ALA A 166 -18.80 -12.11 -1.68
CA ALA A 166 -17.60 -11.69 -0.97
C ALA A 166 -17.86 -10.72 0.20
N GLY A 167 -19.11 -10.23 0.32
CA GLY A 167 -19.52 -9.38 1.43
C GLY A 167 -18.81 -8.02 1.45
N PHE A 168 -18.55 -7.43 0.26
CA PHE A 168 -18.06 -6.06 0.13
C PHE A 168 -18.57 -5.42 -1.15
N GLY A 169 -18.56 -4.09 -1.21
CA GLY A 169 -18.93 -3.33 -2.42
C GLY A 169 -17.71 -2.67 -3.05
N LEU A 170 -17.64 -2.67 -4.38
CA LEU A 170 -16.53 -2.07 -5.14
C LEU A 170 -16.40 -0.55 -4.97
N TYR A 171 -17.43 0.10 -4.47
CA TYR A 171 -17.47 1.55 -4.18
C TYR A 171 -17.16 1.89 -2.73
N GLN A 172 -16.80 0.90 -1.89
CA GLN A 172 -16.55 1.11 -0.45
C GLN A 172 -15.10 1.51 -0.14
N GLY A 173 -14.19 1.46 -1.10
CA GLY A 173 -12.79 1.84 -0.95
C GLY A 173 -12.40 2.87 -2.01
N SER A 174 -11.77 3.96 -1.57
CA SER A 174 -11.26 5.03 -2.44
C SER A 174 -10.00 5.61 -1.81
N THR A 175 -8.89 5.60 -2.56
CA THR A 175 -7.65 6.27 -2.12
C THR A 175 -7.86 7.78 -2.09
N VAL A 176 -8.61 8.31 -3.06
CA VAL A 176 -8.91 9.74 -3.18
C VAL A 176 -9.65 10.25 -1.94
N ASP A 177 -10.65 9.51 -1.47
CA ASP A 177 -11.45 9.93 -0.31
C ASP A 177 -10.66 9.78 0.99
N ALA A 178 -9.92 8.68 1.18
CA ALA A 178 -9.08 8.49 2.35
C ALA A 178 -7.97 9.54 2.43
N LEU A 179 -7.31 9.83 1.32
CA LEU A 179 -6.21 10.79 1.27
C LEU A 179 -6.64 12.24 1.49
N ARG A 180 -7.90 12.61 1.22
CA ARG A 180 -8.42 13.94 1.58
C ARG A 180 -8.46 14.19 3.08
N ASN A 181 -8.52 13.14 3.87
CA ASN A 181 -8.65 13.23 5.33
C ASN A 181 -7.35 12.87 6.06
N THR A 182 -6.31 12.43 5.34
CA THR A 182 -5.05 12.03 5.97
C THR A 182 -4.20 13.22 6.39
N LYS A 183 -3.49 13.06 7.51
CA LYS A 183 -2.38 13.92 7.91
C LYS A 183 -1.01 13.27 7.63
N LEU A 184 -1.01 11.98 7.25
CA LEU A 184 0.24 11.25 6.98
C LEU A 184 0.90 11.80 5.71
N PRO A 185 2.23 11.96 5.71
CA PRO A 185 2.96 12.26 4.49
C PRO A 185 2.94 11.06 3.54
N VAL A 186 2.88 11.33 2.22
CA VAL A 186 2.81 10.28 1.20
C VAL A 186 3.81 10.53 0.07
N ALA A 187 4.65 9.53 -0.20
CA ALA A 187 5.48 9.48 -1.39
C ALA A 187 4.83 8.57 -2.46
N PHE A 188 4.49 9.16 -3.60
CA PHE A 188 3.94 8.45 -4.74
C PHE A 188 5.03 8.23 -5.79
N PHE A 189 5.07 7.02 -6.34
CA PHE A 189 5.93 6.62 -7.45
C PHE A 189 5.08 5.99 -8.56
N HIS A 190 5.33 6.31 -9.84
CA HIS A 190 4.57 5.72 -10.93
C HIS A 190 5.30 5.80 -12.26
N GLY A 191 5.25 4.74 -13.04
CA GLY A 191 5.73 4.73 -14.42
C GLY A 191 4.72 5.37 -15.38
N THR A 192 5.16 6.30 -16.25
CA THR A 192 4.23 6.96 -17.19
C THR A 192 3.80 6.06 -18.34
N GLY A 193 4.51 4.94 -18.57
CA GLY A 193 4.16 3.92 -19.55
C GLY A 193 3.25 2.82 -18.99
N ASP A 194 2.81 2.94 -17.74
CA ASP A 194 1.96 1.93 -17.10
C ASP A 194 0.61 1.82 -17.81
N THR A 195 0.41 0.69 -18.48
CA THR A 195 -0.83 0.39 -19.20
C THR A 195 -1.79 -0.48 -18.40
N LEU A 196 -1.38 -1.00 -17.24
CA LEU A 196 -2.23 -1.80 -16.34
C LEU A 196 -2.98 -0.89 -15.36
N VAL A 197 -2.25 -0.02 -14.68
CA VAL A 197 -2.81 1.03 -13.82
C VAL A 197 -2.37 2.39 -14.39
N PRO A 198 -3.24 3.17 -15.02
CA PRO A 198 -2.85 4.45 -15.60
C PRO A 198 -2.22 5.38 -14.56
N CYS A 199 -1.09 6.01 -14.90
CA CYS A 199 -0.37 6.95 -14.05
C CYS A 199 -1.28 8.09 -13.53
N GLU A 200 -2.31 8.43 -14.30
CA GLU A 200 -3.35 9.39 -13.94
C GLU A 200 -4.07 9.04 -12.62
N MET A 201 -4.16 7.76 -12.26
CA MET A 201 -4.75 7.35 -10.98
C MET A 201 -3.88 7.78 -9.79
N SER A 202 -2.56 7.70 -9.92
CA SER A 202 -1.66 8.24 -8.88
C SER A 202 -1.67 9.76 -8.84
N ARG A 203 -1.79 10.45 -9.98
CA ARG A 203 -1.96 11.92 -10.01
C ARG A 203 -3.22 12.36 -9.26
N LYS A 204 -4.37 11.72 -9.52
CA LYS A 204 -5.61 11.98 -8.77
C LYS A 204 -5.45 11.76 -7.27
N SER A 205 -4.79 10.68 -6.87
CA SER A 205 -4.51 10.38 -5.46
C SER A 205 -3.57 11.43 -4.85
N PHE A 206 -2.54 11.83 -5.57
CA PHE A 206 -1.62 12.90 -5.17
C PHE A 206 -2.34 14.23 -5.00
N GLU A 207 -3.15 14.64 -5.97
CA GLU A 207 -3.91 15.89 -5.89
C GLU A 207 -4.85 15.92 -4.67
N ALA A 208 -5.52 14.81 -4.40
CA ALA A 208 -6.45 14.68 -3.28
C ALA A 208 -5.77 14.65 -1.91
N CYS A 209 -4.51 14.23 -1.82
CA CYS A 209 -3.83 14.04 -0.55
C CYS A 209 -3.68 15.36 0.22
N ALA A 210 -4.22 15.41 1.44
CA ALA A 210 -4.16 16.57 2.32
C ALA A 210 -2.86 16.64 3.13
N GLY A 211 -2.19 15.51 3.36
CA GLY A 211 -0.88 15.44 3.99
C GLY A 211 0.24 15.98 3.11
N GLU A 212 1.43 16.08 3.67
CA GLU A 212 2.62 16.37 2.89
C GLU A 212 2.81 15.28 1.81
N LYS A 213 3.20 15.68 0.60
CA LYS A 213 3.19 14.75 -0.52
C LYS A 213 4.30 15.04 -1.54
N VAL A 214 4.80 13.97 -2.13
CA VAL A 214 5.70 14.01 -3.29
C VAL A 214 5.23 13.00 -4.33
N LEU A 215 5.27 13.38 -5.61
CA LEU A 215 5.02 12.48 -6.74
C LEU A 215 6.25 12.41 -7.61
N THR A 216 6.73 11.20 -7.87
CA THR A 216 7.84 10.95 -8.78
C THR A 216 7.37 10.05 -9.92
N GLU A 217 7.38 10.59 -11.11
CA GLU A 217 7.01 9.87 -12.32
C GLU A 217 8.27 9.37 -13.05
N PHE A 218 8.20 8.14 -13.56
CA PHE A 218 9.28 7.50 -14.30
C PHE A 218 8.91 7.39 -15.77
N PRO A 219 9.54 8.21 -16.65
CA PRO A 219 9.18 8.27 -18.06
C PRO A 219 9.30 6.91 -18.77
N GLY A 220 8.20 6.45 -19.37
CA GLY A 220 8.15 5.21 -20.13
C GLY A 220 8.19 3.92 -19.30
N ALA A 221 8.38 3.99 -17.98
CA ALA A 221 8.34 2.80 -17.14
C ALA A 221 6.93 2.19 -17.11
N GLU A 222 6.88 0.86 -17.22
CA GLU A 222 5.64 0.09 -17.16
C GLU A 222 5.20 -0.18 -15.70
N HIS A 223 4.17 -1.01 -15.53
CA HIS A 223 3.59 -1.33 -14.23
C HIS A 223 4.58 -2.00 -13.28
N GLY A 224 4.74 -1.41 -12.08
CA GLY A 224 5.56 -1.98 -10.99
C GLY A 224 7.07 -1.97 -11.25
N VAL A 225 7.56 -1.27 -12.27
CA VAL A 225 8.99 -1.24 -12.61
C VAL A 225 9.65 0.12 -12.40
N SER A 226 9.00 1.04 -11.70
CA SER A 226 9.57 2.36 -11.37
C SER A 226 10.95 2.26 -10.73
N TRP A 227 11.10 1.37 -9.73
CA TRP A 227 12.38 1.07 -9.08
C TRP A 227 13.46 0.59 -10.05
N LEU A 228 13.11 -0.27 -11.00
CA LEU A 228 14.06 -0.89 -11.94
C LEU A 228 14.41 0.05 -13.09
N SER A 229 13.53 0.97 -13.46
CA SER A 229 13.73 1.88 -14.59
C SER A 229 14.76 2.98 -14.28
N ASP A 230 14.74 3.52 -13.06
CA ASP A 230 15.72 4.47 -12.56
C ASP A 230 15.94 4.28 -11.05
N PRO A 231 16.75 3.29 -10.66
CA PRO A 231 17.00 3.00 -9.25
C PRO A 231 17.66 4.15 -8.48
N ALA A 232 18.46 4.97 -9.16
CA ALA A 232 19.16 6.09 -8.53
C ALA A 232 18.17 7.16 -8.10
N ARG A 233 17.30 7.58 -9.00
CA ARG A 233 16.26 8.57 -8.74
C ARG A 233 15.24 8.08 -7.73
N TYR A 234 14.80 6.82 -7.85
CA TYR A 234 13.87 6.22 -6.88
C TYR A 234 14.44 6.26 -5.46
N LYS A 235 15.67 5.74 -5.28
CA LYS A 235 16.37 5.73 -3.99
C LYS A 235 16.58 7.13 -3.43
N GLN A 236 16.98 8.09 -4.26
CA GLN A 236 17.19 9.47 -3.83
C GLN A 236 15.93 10.09 -3.22
N VAL A 237 14.80 9.99 -3.92
CA VAL A 237 13.51 10.55 -3.44
C VAL A 237 13.03 9.79 -2.21
N LEU A 238 13.10 8.46 -2.23
CA LEU A 238 12.70 7.62 -1.12
C LEU A 238 13.50 7.92 0.15
N LEU A 239 14.83 8.03 0.06
CA LEU A 239 15.68 8.37 1.21
C LEU A 239 15.36 9.77 1.74
N ALA A 240 15.21 10.75 0.88
CA ALA A 240 14.85 12.11 1.30
C ALA A 240 13.51 12.12 2.07
N PHE A 241 12.53 11.34 1.60
CA PHE A 241 11.25 11.19 2.27
C PHE A 241 11.38 10.49 3.63
N LEU A 242 12.10 9.36 3.69
CA LEU A 242 12.30 8.60 4.93
C LEU A 242 13.06 9.42 5.97
N GLU A 243 14.18 10.06 5.60
CA GLU A 243 15.00 10.87 6.50
C GLU A 243 14.21 12.03 7.10
N LYS A 244 13.42 12.71 6.27
CA LYS A 244 12.60 13.83 6.72
C LYS A 244 11.60 13.39 7.81
N HIS A 245 10.92 12.28 7.62
CA HIS A 245 9.81 11.88 8.50
C HIS A 245 10.22 10.90 9.63
N LEU A 246 11.47 10.42 9.65
CA LEU A 246 11.99 9.62 10.77
C LEU A 246 12.06 10.41 12.07
N SER A 247 12.47 11.68 12.00
CA SER A 247 12.75 12.54 13.16
C SER A 247 11.55 13.34 13.65
N GLU A 248 10.44 13.33 12.91
CA GLU A 248 9.25 14.08 13.31
C GLU A 248 8.56 13.40 14.49
N THR A 249 8.50 14.12 15.62
CA THR A 249 7.67 13.68 16.76
C THR A 249 6.20 13.74 16.33
N PRO A 250 5.38 12.69 16.65
CA PRO A 250 3.96 12.76 16.33
C PRO A 250 3.36 14.05 16.92
N THR A 251 2.73 14.85 16.07
CA THR A 251 1.84 15.90 16.60
C THR A 251 0.71 15.18 17.32
N ALA A 252 0.71 15.27 18.65
CA ALA A 252 -0.36 14.73 19.47
C ALA A 252 -1.70 15.20 18.89
N VAL A 253 -2.58 14.25 18.61
CA VAL A 253 -3.96 14.55 18.22
C VAL A 253 -4.62 15.15 19.46
N SER A 254 -4.82 16.47 19.43
CA SER A 254 -5.63 17.20 20.43
C SER A 254 -7.11 17.02 20.14
#